data_567593ac12e0f2b6d3c1ed43f17961aa
#
_entry.id   567593ac12e0f2b6d3c1ed43f17961aa
#
_cell.length_a   1.000
_cell.length_b   1.000
_cell.length_c   1.000
_cell.angle_alpha   90.00
_cell.angle_beta   90.00
_cell.angle_gamma   90.00
#
_symmetry.space_group_name_H-M   'P 1'
#
loop_
_entity.id
_entity.type
_entity.pdbx_description
1 polymer ?
#
loop_
_entity_poly.entity_id
_entity_poly.type
_entity_poly.pdbx_seq_one_letter_code
_entity_poly.pdbx_strand_id
1 'polypeptide(L)' 'MKESYIHIDDITSSLKIDKDTLKKWIKDGKFPPAIKIDDRTTLWSYAVIENWVIHQQKTQEFIDNQDLDL' A
#
# COMPACT_ATOMS: atom_id res chain seq x y z
N MET A 1 -19.50 -2.85 -13.19
CA MET A 1 -18.58 -3.23 -12.50
C MET A 1 -18.47 -2.75 -11.13
N LYS A 2 -18.10 -3.52 -10.20
CA LYS A 2 -18.00 -3.12 -8.88
C LYS A 2 -16.64 -2.74 -8.54
N GLU A 3 -16.45 -1.63 -7.90
CA GLU A 3 -15.18 -1.24 -7.41
C GLU A 3 -15.07 -1.70 -6.01
N SER A 4 -13.95 -2.26 -5.64
CA SER A 4 -13.70 -2.70 -4.28
C SER A 4 -12.84 -1.69 -3.58
N TYR A 5 -13.13 -1.50 -2.30
CA TYR A 5 -12.36 -0.56 -1.49
C TYR A 5 -11.81 -1.29 -0.27
N ILE A 6 -10.68 -0.83 0.20
CA ILE A 6 -10.00 -1.42 1.34
C ILE A 6 -9.89 -0.38 2.44
N HIS A 7 -10.28 -0.76 3.65
CA HIS A 7 -10.19 0.14 4.80
C HIS A 7 -8.79 0.11 5.39
N ILE A 8 -8.47 1.16 6.11
CA ILE A 8 -7.16 1.27 6.72
C ILE A 8 -6.87 0.10 7.65
N ASP A 9 -7.89 -0.38 8.36
CA ASP A 9 -7.69 -1.50 9.27
C ASP A 9 -7.25 -2.75 8.52
N ASP A 10 -7.82 -2.97 7.34
CA ASP A 10 -7.46 -4.13 6.54
C ASP A 10 -6.03 -4.03 6.05
N ILE A 11 -5.62 -2.84 5.67
CA ILE A 11 -4.28 -2.64 5.15
C ILE A 11 -3.24 -2.82 6.24
N THR A 12 -3.45 -2.22 7.40
CA THR A 12 -2.49 -2.34 8.49
C THR A 12 -2.40 -3.77 8.97
N SER A 13 -3.52 -4.46 8.97
CA SER A 13 -3.54 -5.85 9.37
C SER A 13 -2.79 -6.73 8.37
N SER A 14 -3.00 -6.49 7.09
CA SER A 14 -2.34 -7.27 6.05
C SER A 14 -0.85 -7.05 6.02
N LEU A 15 -0.43 -5.81 6.21
CA LEU A 15 0.99 -5.48 6.18
C LEU A 15 1.65 -5.64 7.54
N LYS A 16 0.86 -5.88 8.57
CA LYS A 16 1.35 -6.05 9.94
C LYS A 16 2.12 -4.84 10.43
N ILE A 17 1.55 -3.68 10.15
CA ILE A 17 2.12 -2.42 10.62
C ILE A 17 1.03 -1.67 11.37
N ASP A 18 1.38 -0.65 12.12
CA ASP A 18 0.37 0.13 12.80
C ASP A 18 -0.01 1.33 11.95
N LYS A 19 -1.06 2.02 12.39
CA LYS A 19 -1.59 3.12 11.60
C LYS A 19 -0.61 4.27 11.51
N ASP A 20 0.17 4.48 12.53
CA ASP A 20 1.15 5.56 12.51
C ASP A 20 2.20 5.34 11.45
N THR A 21 2.65 4.10 11.31
CA THR A 21 3.61 3.74 10.29
C THR A 21 3.02 3.96 8.90
N LEU A 22 1.77 3.55 8.71
CA LEU A 22 1.13 3.72 7.44
C LEU A 22 0.98 5.20 7.09
N LYS A 23 0.59 6.01 8.05
CA LYS A 23 0.46 7.44 7.82
C LYS A 23 1.79 8.07 7.43
N LYS A 24 2.86 7.61 8.03
CA LYS A 24 4.18 8.09 7.70
C LYS A 24 4.54 7.73 6.27
N TRP A 25 4.22 6.51 5.86
CA TRP A 25 4.49 6.08 4.49
C TRP A 25 3.73 6.93 3.49
N ILE A 26 2.48 7.28 3.80
CA ILE A 26 1.70 8.12 2.90
C ILE A 26 2.33 9.51 2.81
N LYS A 27 2.74 10.04 3.93
CA LYS A 27 3.34 11.36 3.97
C LYS A 27 4.65 11.39 3.19
N ASP A 28 5.41 10.31 3.28
CA ASP A 28 6.70 10.24 2.60
C ASP A 28 6.58 9.89 1.12
N GLY A 29 5.37 9.64 0.66
CA GLY A 29 5.16 9.27 -0.73
C GLY A 29 5.47 7.83 -1.04
N LYS A 30 5.57 6.99 -0.02
CA LYS A 30 5.86 5.57 -0.23
C LYS A 30 4.62 4.71 -0.35
N PHE A 31 3.48 5.27 -0.08
CA PHE A 31 2.22 4.54 -0.13
C PHE A 31 1.18 5.43 -0.80
N PRO A 32 0.26 4.87 -1.57
CA PRO A 32 -0.73 5.68 -2.28
C PRO A 32 -1.59 6.49 -1.34
N PRO A 33 -2.02 7.68 -1.76
CA PRO A 33 -2.87 8.50 -0.92
C PRO A 33 -4.24 7.89 -0.75
N ALA A 34 -4.82 8.08 0.42
CA ALA A 34 -6.11 7.51 0.74
C ALA A 34 -7.24 8.39 0.25
N ILE A 35 -8.40 7.77 0.12
CA ILE A 35 -9.63 8.48 -0.12
C ILE A 35 -10.27 8.69 1.23
N LYS A 36 -10.46 9.92 1.61
CA LYS A 36 -11.05 10.21 2.90
C LYS A 36 -12.49 10.60 2.75
N ILE A 37 -13.37 9.73 3.18
CA ILE A 37 -14.81 9.98 3.08
C ILE A 37 -15.25 10.95 4.19
N ASP A 38 -14.79 10.67 5.41
CA ASP A 38 -15.07 11.57 6.52
C ASP A 38 -13.97 11.32 7.57
N ASP A 39 -14.13 11.92 8.74
CA ASP A 39 -13.08 11.84 9.75
C ASP A 39 -12.77 10.43 10.20
N ARG A 40 -13.71 9.53 10.02
CA ARG A 40 -13.53 8.18 10.51
C ARG A 40 -13.32 7.15 9.43
N THR A 41 -13.59 7.52 8.20
CA THR A 41 -13.58 6.56 7.10
C THR A 41 -12.48 6.90 6.12
N THR A 42 -11.47 6.08 6.11
CA THR A 42 -10.34 6.22 5.20
C THR A 42 -10.23 4.95 4.39
N LEU A 43 -10.26 5.08 3.09
CA LEU A 43 -10.29 3.94 2.18
C LEU A 43 -9.25 4.10 1.08
N TRP A 44 -8.98 2.99 0.44
CA TRP A 44 -8.18 2.97 -0.79
C TRP A 44 -8.92 2.16 -1.82
N SER A 45 -8.79 2.52 -3.08
CA SER A 45 -9.29 1.68 -4.14
C SER A 45 -8.45 0.41 -4.19
N TYR A 46 -9.10 -0.73 -4.30
CA TYR A 46 -8.39 -1.99 -4.37
C TYR A 46 -7.43 -2.02 -5.55
N ALA A 47 -7.86 -1.46 -6.67
CA ALA A 47 -7.01 -1.43 -7.87
C ALA A 47 -5.74 -0.63 -7.63
N VAL A 48 -5.85 0.47 -6.89
CA VAL A 48 -4.69 1.29 -6.59
C VAL A 48 -3.71 0.54 -5.69
N ILE A 49 -4.24 -0.17 -4.69
CA ILE A 49 -3.39 -0.92 -3.78
C ILE A 49 -2.73 -2.09 -4.50
N GLU A 50 -3.48 -2.78 -5.34
CA GLU A 50 -2.94 -3.89 -6.08
C GLU A 50 -1.81 -3.44 -6.99
N ASN A 51 -2.00 -2.32 -7.65
CA ASN A 51 -0.98 -1.77 -8.50
C ASN A 51 0.28 -1.40 -7.71
N TRP A 52 0.09 -0.86 -6.52
CA TRP A 52 1.21 -0.52 -5.66
C TRP A 52 1.99 -1.76 -5.24
N VAL A 53 1.27 -2.82 -4.88
CA VAL A 53 1.92 -4.06 -4.48
C VAL A 53 2.73 -4.65 -5.63
N ILE A 54 2.18 -4.63 -6.82
CA ILE A 54 2.86 -5.15 -7.99
C ILE A 54 4.16 -4.37 -8.23
N HIS A 55 4.11 -3.07 -8.09
CA HIS A 55 5.31 -2.25 -8.26
C HIS A 55 6.37 -2.57 -7.21
N GLN A 56 5.94 -2.81 -5.98
CA GLN A 56 6.89 -3.14 -4.93
C GLN A 56 7.55 -4.48 -5.19
N GLN A 57 6.76 -5.44 -5.64
CA GLN A 57 7.29 -6.75 -5.93
C GLN A 57 8.31 -6.71 -7.04
N LYS A 58 8.02 -5.95 -8.08
CA LYS A 58 8.94 -5.84 -9.19
C LYS A 58 10.25 -5.22 -8.75
N THR A 59 10.17 -4.21 -7.92
CA THR A 59 11.36 -3.55 -7.42
C THR A 59 12.21 -4.53 -6.61
N GLN A 60 11.55 -5.32 -5.79
CA GLN A 60 12.25 -6.29 -4.99
C GLN A 60 12.89 -7.38 -5.82
N GLU A 61 12.16 -7.84 -6.83
CA GLU A 61 12.70 -8.85 -7.71
C GLU A 61 13.96 -8.35 -8.40
N PHE A 62 13.93 -7.12 -8.83
CA PHE A 62 15.06 -6.53 -9.49
C PHE A 62 16.28 -6.49 -8.58
N ILE A 63 16.07 -6.10 -7.35
CA ILE A 63 17.14 -6.04 -6.37
C ILE A 63 17.68 -7.43 -6.06
N ASP A 64 16.78 -8.40 -5.92
CA ASP A 64 17.18 -9.77 -5.64
C ASP A 64 18.02 -10.32 -6.77
N ASN A 65 17.64 -10.03 -7.99
CA ASN A 65 18.41 -10.50 -9.15
C ASN A 65 19.80 -9.92 -9.15
N GLN A 66 19.92 -8.68 -8.77
CA GLN A 66 21.23 -8.06 -8.69
C GLN A 66 22.09 -8.71 -7.63
N ASP A 67 21.47 -9.05 -6.51
CA ASP A 67 22.19 -9.72 -5.45
C ASP A 67 22.68 -11.08 -5.90
N LEU A 68 21.83 -11.77 -6.65
CA LEU A 68 22.17 -13.10 -7.12
C LEU A 68 23.34 -13.08 -8.10
N ASP A 69 23.42 -12.02 -8.85
CA ASP A 69 24.52 -11.89 -9.81
C ASP A 69 25.86 -11.71 -9.14
N LEU A 70 25.81 -11.26 -7.92
CA LEU A 70 27.06 -11.08 -7.20
C LEU A 70 27.58 -12.39 -6.68
#